data_86a089b3e0f2f5fedd4539571269fa38
#
_entry.id   86a089b3e0f2f5fedd4539571269fa38
#
_cell.length_a   1.000
_cell.length_b   1.000
_cell.length_c   1.000
_cell.angle_alpha   90.00
_cell.angle_beta   90.00
_cell.angle_gamma   90.00
#
_symmetry.space_group_name_H-M   'P 1'
#
loop_
_entity.id
_entity.type
_entity.pdbx_description
1 polymer ?
#
loop_
_entity_poly.entity_id
_entity_poly.type
_entity_poly.pdbx_seq_one_letter_code
_entity_poly.pdbx_strand_id
1 'polypeptide(L)'
;MTRNRDNYINRLGRDVLNTLGNVSLLDIYLSSGRTVEPHYHQNASELVYCISGSAQVSFINPVNNERSDILIQPGQVANIPQGWWHWETAAEDNTHLLAIFDAPYPEYILGSDILSRTPIDVLAHTYCLNPDQLRTALAPLNNETIVIGPKDECAVHPYKPLHTEAALVSNPYLPYSNRYSY
;
A
#
# COMPACT_ATOMS: atom_id res chain seq x y z
N MET A 1 -3.49 1.87 -13.68
CA MET A 1 -4.42 2.54 -12.74
C MET A 1 -3.95 3.98 -12.58
N THR A 2 -4.81 4.97 -12.79
CA THR A 2 -4.39 6.38 -12.83
C THR A 2 -5.33 7.20 -11.98
N ARG A 3 -4.79 7.97 -11.01
CA ARG A 3 -5.52 8.98 -10.27
C ARG A 3 -5.52 10.31 -11.04
N ASN A 4 -4.32 10.77 -11.40
CA ASN A 4 -4.07 11.94 -12.22
C ASN A 4 -2.70 11.79 -12.90
N ARG A 5 -2.19 12.88 -13.53
CA ARG A 5 -0.94 12.85 -14.30
C ARG A 5 0.28 12.47 -13.45
N ASP A 6 0.31 12.86 -12.17
CA ASP A 6 1.46 12.70 -11.29
C ASP A 6 1.31 11.52 -10.33
N ASN A 7 0.11 10.89 -10.29
CA ASN A 7 -0.22 9.80 -9.37
C ASN A 7 -0.86 8.65 -10.15
N TYR A 8 -0.06 7.65 -10.46
CA TYR A 8 -0.50 6.52 -11.27
C TYR A 8 0.34 5.26 -11.01
N ILE A 9 -0.21 4.14 -11.40
CA ILE A 9 0.42 2.82 -11.31
C ILE A 9 0.35 2.15 -12.69
N ASN A 10 1.51 1.81 -13.23
CA ASN A 10 1.64 0.93 -14.38
C ASN A 10 1.80 -0.51 -13.88
N ARG A 11 1.16 -1.46 -14.56
CA ARG A 11 1.25 -2.88 -14.21
C ARG A 11 1.96 -3.63 -15.33
N LEU A 12 2.93 -4.46 -14.96
CA LEU A 12 3.56 -5.45 -15.82
C LEU A 12 3.29 -6.84 -15.26
N GLY A 13 2.50 -7.61 -15.95
CA GLY A 13 2.21 -9.00 -15.63
C GLY A 13 2.33 -9.89 -16.87
N ARG A 14 2.06 -11.16 -16.72
CA ARG A 14 2.18 -12.14 -17.80
C ARG A 14 1.22 -11.89 -18.98
N ASP A 15 0.13 -11.17 -18.76
CA ASP A 15 -0.81 -10.74 -19.80
C ASP A 15 -0.23 -9.63 -20.71
N VAL A 16 0.74 -8.86 -20.20
CA VAL A 16 1.45 -7.82 -20.95
C VAL A 16 2.75 -8.36 -21.56
N LEU A 17 3.47 -9.18 -20.79
CA LEU A 17 4.72 -9.81 -21.20
C LEU A 17 4.64 -11.31 -20.94
N ASN A 18 4.24 -12.08 -21.97
CA ASN A 18 3.94 -13.50 -21.85
C ASN A 18 5.14 -14.42 -21.56
N THR A 19 6.36 -13.88 -21.64
CA THR A 19 7.60 -14.57 -21.28
C THR A 19 7.90 -14.51 -19.78
N LEU A 20 7.15 -13.71 -19.01
CA LEU A 20 7.28 -13.71 -17.55
C LEU A 20 6.86 -15.06 -16.97
N GLY A 21 7.67 -15.55 -16.04
CA GLY A 21 7.36 -16.74 -15.25
C GLY A 21 6.38 -16.41 -14.11
N ASN A 22 6.83 -16.57 -12.89
CA ASN A 22 6.03 -16.38 -11.69
C ASN A 22 6.34 -15.03 -11.01
N VAL A 23 6.45 -13.98 -11.80
CA VAL A 23 6.77 -12.63 -11.32
C VAL A 23 5.90 -11.60 -12.02
N SER A 24 5.53 -10.55 -11.31
CA SER A 24 4.91 -9.34 -11.86
C SER A 24 5.38 -8.12 -11.08
N LEU A 25 5.11 -6.93 -11.61
CA LEU A 25 5.45 -5.70 -10.92
C LEU A 25 4.40 -4.60 -11.12
N LEU A 26 4.35 -3.69 -10.16
CA LEU A 26 3.71 -2.40 -10.27
C LEU A 26 4.80 -1.31 -10.23
N ASP A 27 4.71 -0.38 -11.17
CA ASP A 27 5.56 0.79 -11.32
C ASP A 27 4.74 2.00 -10.86
N ILE A 28 5.04 2.53 -9.67
CA ILE A 28 4.17 3.38 -8.86
C ILE A 28 4.76 4.78 -8.74
N TYR A 29 4.01 5.80 -9.16
CA TYR A 29 4.38 7.21 -9.06
C TYR A 29 3.40 7.94 -8.15
N LEU A 30 3.92 8.63 -7.12
CA LEU A 30 3.13 9.31 -6.11
C LEU A 30 3.71 10.68 -5.77
N SER A 31 2.83 11.66 -5.60
CA SER A 31 3.13 12.93 -4.94
C SER A 31 3.07 12.76 -3.43
N SER A 32 3.72 13.66 -2.69
CA SER A 32 3.71 13.68 -1.23
C SER A 32 2.30 13.58 -0.63
N GLY A 33 2.13 12.72 0.36
CA GLY A 33 0.86 12.45 1.03
C GLY A 33 -0.11 11.54 0.26
N ARG A 34 0.20 11.16 -0.97
CA ARG A 34 -0.60 10.16 -1.70
C ARG A 34 -0.29 8.77 -1.17
N THR A 35 -1.34 7.95 -1.09
CA THR A 35 -1.29 6.61 -0.50
C THR A 35 -1.87 5.60 -1.47
N VAL A 36 -1.13 4.53 -1.75
CA VAL A 36 -1.76 3.30 -2.22
C VAL A 36 -2.59 2.79 -1.06
N GLU A 37 -3.90 2.71 -1.25
CA GLU A 37 -4.84 2.49 -0.16
C GLU A 37 -4.58 1.19 0.61
N PRO A 38 -5.03 1.09 1.89
CA PRO A 38 -4.90 -0.15 2.64
C PRO A 38 -5.49 -1.35 1.89
N HIS A 39 -4.69 -2.40 1.74
CA HIS A 39 -5.04 -3.58 0.96
C HIS A 39 -4.23 -4.81 1.41
N TYR A 40 -4.49 -5.96 0.80
CA TYR A 40 -3.65 -7.14 0.90
C TYR A 40 -3.68 -7.95 -0.39
N HIS A 41 -2.63 -8.72 -0.62
CA HIS A 41 -2.53 -9.68 -1.72
C HIS A 41 -2.77 -11.09 -1.20
N GLN A 42 -3.84 -11.75 -1.69
CA GLN A 42 -4.18 -13.10 -1.24
C GLN A 42 -3.29 -14.19 -1.84
N ASN A 43 -2.60 -13.92 -2.94
CA ASN A 43 -1.85 -14.91 -3.71
C ASN A 43 -0.36 -14.57 -3.92
N ALA A 44 0.14 -13.48 -3.31
CA ALA A 44 1.51 -13.03 -3.49
C ALA A 44 2.08 -12.36 -2.25
N SER A 45 3.38 -12.46 -2.06
CA SER A 45 4.17 -11.50 -1.28
C SER A 45 4.54 -10.32 -2.14
N GLU A 46 4.79 -9.18 -1.51
CA GLU A 46 5.17 -7.94 -2.17
C GLU A 46 6.50 -7.42 -1.63
N LEU A 47 7.41 -7.09 -2.54
CA LEU A 47 8.65 -6.41 -2.21
C LEU A 47 8.61 -5.00 -2.81
N VAL A 48 8.53 -3.98 -1.95
CA VAL A 48 8.52 -2.58 -2.36
C VAL A 48 9.93 -2.02 -2.36
N TYR A 49 10.43 -1.63 -3.54
CA TYR A 49 11.74 -1.00 -3.73
C TYR A 49 11.56 0.48 -4.03
N CYS A 50 12.28 1.36 -3.32
CA CYS A 50 12.27 2.79 -3.57
C CYS A 50 13.33 3.17 -4.61
N ILE A 51 12.91 3.79 -5.73
CA ILE A 51 13.78 4.32 -6.78
C ILE A 51 14.13 5.78 -6.52
N SER A 52 13.13 6.62 -6.20
CA SER A 52 13.31 8.04 -5.88
C SER A 52 12.26 8.51 -4.88
N GLY A 53 12.50 9.67 -4.26
CA GLY A 53 11.69 10.18 -3.18
C GLY A 53 11.81 9.33 -1.92
N SER A 54 10.73 9.21 -1.16
CA SER A 54 10.64 8.32 0.00
C SER A 54 9.20 7.92 0.28
N ALA A 55 8.99 6.75 0.85
CA ALA A 55 7.68 6.27 1.23
C ALA A 55 7.68 5.57 2.58
N GLN A 56 6.62 5.77 3.34
CA GLN A 56 6.31 4.95 4.50
C GLN A 56 5.50 3.74 4.03
N VAL A 57 6.07 2.56 4.20
CA VAL A 57 5.40 1.26 4.01
C VAL A 57 4.93 0.79 5.38
N SER A 58 3.63 0.62 5.51
CA SER A 58 3.00 0.26 6.77
C SER A 58 2.24 -1.05 6.61
N PHE A 59 2.33 -1.93 7.60
CA PHE A 59 1.62 -3.21 7.59
C PHE A 59 1.23 -3.68 9.00
N ILE A 60 0.25 -4.57 9.05
CA ILE A 60 -0.20 -5.24 10.28
C ILE A 60 0.27 -6.68 10.23
N ASN A 61 1.07 -7.07 11.22
CA ASN A 61 1.48 -8.47 11.40
C ASN A 61 0.32 -9.27 11.99
N PRO A 62 -0.28 -10.24 11.28
CA PRO A 62 -1.44 -10.98 11.77
C PRO A 62 -1.13 -11.99 12.89
N VAL A 63 0.17 -12.23 13.17
CA VAL A 63 0.57 -13.17 14.23
C VAL A 63 0.48 -12.52 15.61
N ASN A 64 0.88 -11.26 15.73
CA ASN A 64 0.90 -10.51 16.99
C ASN A 64 -0.03 -9.29 17.01
N ASN A 65 -0.71 -8.99 15.88
CA ASN A 65 -1.57 -7.82 15.66
C ASN A 65 -0.84 -6.46 15.84
N GLU A 66 0.47 -6.43 15.68
CA GLU A 66 1.25 -5.21 15.75
C GLU A 66 1.35 -4.55 14.39
N ARG A 67 1.23 -3.20 14.38
CA ARG A 67 1.53 -2.39 13.22
C ARG A 67 3.01 -2.07 13.18
N SER A 68 3.60 -2.17 11.98
CA SER A 68 4.95 -1.70 11.68
C SER A 68 4.88 -0.61 10.62
N ASP A 69 5.71 0.42 10.77
CA ASP A 69 5.87 1.53 9.84
C ASP A 69 7.35 1.61 9.45
N ILE A 70 7.65 1.41 8.17
CA ILE A 70 9.01 1.40 7.64
C ILE A 70 9.14 2.54 6.63
N LEU A 71 10.01 3.51 6.90
CA LEU A 71 10.39 4.53 5.91
C LEU A 71 11.46 3.94 5.00
N ILE A 72 11.19 3.89 3.69
CA ILE A 72 12.15 3.49 2.67
C ILE A 72 12.56 4.69 1.83
N GLN A 73 13.85 4.75 1.52
CA GLN A 73 14.51 5.76 0.70
C GLN A 73 15.17 5.09 -0.52
N PRO A 74 15.69 5.84 -1.51
CA PRO A 74 16.27 5.27 -2.71
C PRO A 74 17.30 4.16 -2.41
N GLY A 75 17.11 3.01 -3.06
CA GLY A 75 17.92 1.81 -2.84
C GLY A 75 17.48 0.92 -1.67
N GLN A 76 16.46 1.32 -0.91
CA GLN A 76 15.92 0.53 0.20
C GLN A 76 14.67 -0.23 -0.21
N VAL A 77 14.37 -1.29 0.55
CA VAL A 77 13.24 -2.17 0.32
C VAL A 77 12.45 -2.43 1.59
N ALA A 78 11.16 -2.66 1.45
CA ALA A 78 10.32 -3.30 2.44
C ALA A 78 9.70 -4.56 1.84
N ASN A 79 9.50 -5.60 2.65
CA ASN A 79 8.84 -6.83 2.23
C ASN A 79 7.55 -7.02 3.03
N ILE A 80 6.48 -7.27 2.32
CA ILE A 80 5.16 -7.55 2.87
C ILE A 80 4.83 -9.02 2.56
N PRO A 81 4.70 -9.88 3.57
CA PRO A 81 4.29 -11.27 3.37
C PRO A 81 2.87 -11.36 2.80
N GLN A 82 2.61 -12.44 2.06
CA GLN A 82 1.29 -12.76 1.51
C GLN A 82 0.19 -12.65 2.58
N GLY A 83 -0.90 -11.97 2.24
CA GLY A 83 -2.08 -11.82 3.08
C GLY A 83 -1.97 -10.76 4.18
N TRP A 84 -0.84 -10.08 4.32
CA TRP A 84 -0.71 -9.02 5.31
C TRP A 84 -1.38 -7.74 4.84
N TRP A 85 -2.17 -7.12 5.72
CA TRP A 85 -2.80 -5.82 5.47
C TRP A 85 -1.77 -4.71 5.51
N HIS A 86 -1.67 -3.92 4.44
CA HIS A 86 -0.62 -2.91 4.29
C HIS A 86 -1.07 -1.73 3.42
N TRP A 87 -0.26 -0.68 3.43
CA TRP A 87 -0.41 0.53 2.59
C TRP A 87 0.92 1.24 2.45
N GLU A 88 1.08 2.00 1.34
CA GLU A 88 2.27 2.80 1.06
C GLU A 88 1.89 4.27 0.93
N THR A 89 2.53 5.14 1.74
CA THR A 89 2.31 6.58 1.66
C THR A 89 3.59 7.29 1.26
N ALA A 90 3.53 8.05 0.16
CA ALA A 90 4.64 8.89 -0.27
C ALA A 90 4.91 9.98 0.77
N ALA A 91 6.15 10.09 1.24
CA ALA A 91 6.59 11.12 2.15
C ALA A 91 7.11 12.36 1.42
N GLU A 92 7.51 12.21 0.17
CA GLU A 92 8.05 13.25 -0.69
C GLU A 92 7.36 13.29 -2.05
N ASP A 93 7.44 14.43 -2.73
CA ASP A 93 7.02 14.53 -4.13
C ASP A 93 7.94 13.72 -5.05
N ASN A 94 7.42 13.31 -6.21
CA ASN A 94 8.14 12.47 -7.17
C ASN A 94 8.63 11.15 -6.59
N THR A 95 7.91 10.61 -5.62
CA THR A 95 8.17 9.27 -5.10
C THR A 95 7.88 8.23 -6.18
N HIS A 96 8.89 7.40 -6.46
CA HIS A 96 8.84 6.32 -7.44
C HIS A 96 9.19 5.00 -6.77
N LEU A 97 8.23 4.07 -6.77
CA LEU A 97 8.36 2.75 -6.16
C LEU A 97 8.19 1.66 -7.20
N LEU A 98 8.88 0.55 -7.03
CA LEU A 98 8.58 -0.71 -7.69
C LEU A 98 8.05 -1.70 -6.65
N ALA A 99 6.83 -2.15 -6.84
CA ALA A 99 6.28 -3.28 -6.09
C ALA A 99 6.44 -4.55 -6.94
N ILE A 100 7.17 -5.52 -6.42
CA ILE A 100 7.52 -6.76 -7.11
C ILE A 100 6.84 -7.93 -6.40
N PHE A 101 6.15 -8.77 -7.17
CA PHE A 101 5.34 -9.88 -6.68
C PHE A 101 5.87 -11.22 -7.16
N ASP A 102 5.79 -12.23 -6.30
CA ASP A 102 6.11 -13.63 -6.63
C ASP A 102 4.94 -14.39 -7.27
N ALA A 103 4.07 -13.67 -7.94
CA ALA A 103 2.93 -14.18 -8.71
C ALA A 103 2.85 -13.53 -10.09
N PRO A 104 2.42 -14.25 -11.15
CA PRO A 104 2.30 -13.71 -12.51
C PRO A 104 1.15 -12.70 -12.64
N TYR A 105 0.19 -12.76 -11.71
CA TYR A 105 -0.96 -11.88 -11.58
C TYR A 105 -1.20 -11.66 -10.09
N PRO A 106 -0.75 -10.54 -9.50
CA PRO A 106 -1.04 -10.27 -8.11
C PRO A 106 -2.53 -9.94 -7.99
N GLU A 107 -3.22 -10.70 -7.15
CA GLU A 107 -4.59 -10.41 -6.76
C GLU A 107 -4.56 -9.51 -5.52
N TYR A 108 -5.59 -8.69 -5.34
CA TYR A 108 -5.65 -7.77 -4.22
C TYR A 108 -7.09 -7.55 -3.74
N ILE A 109 -7.23 -7.31 -2.45
CA ILE A 109 -8.48 -6.87 -1.83
C ILE A 109 -8.22 -5.49 -1.23
N LEU A 110 -8.97 -4.50 -1.68
CA LEU A 110 -8.82 -3.09 -1.31
C LEU A 110 -9.74 -2.71 -0.14
N GLY A 111 -9.26 -1.79 0.71
CA GLY A 111 -10.02 -1.29 1.84
C GLY A 111 -11.29 -0.59 1.42
N SER A 112 -11.26 0.21 0.36
CA SER A 112 -12.46 0.87 -0.19
C SER A 112 -13.51 -0.15 -0.63
N ASP A 113 -13.12 -1.27 -1.22
CA ASP A 113 -14.05 -2.34 -1.62
C ASP A 113 -14.62 -3.07 -0.40
N ILE A 114 -13.81 -3.39 0.62
CA ILE A 114 -14.30 -4.01 1.85
C ILE A 114 -15.29 -3.09 2.55
N LEU A 115 -14.93 -1.83 2.76
CA LEU A 115 -15.75 -0.88 3.50
C LEU A 115 -17.06 -0.54 2.80
N SER A 116 -17.06 -0.44 1.46
CA SER A 116 -18.25 -0.10 0.70
C SER A 116 -19.18 -1.30 0.45
N ARG A 117 -18.65 -2.53 0.41
CA ARG A 117 -19.41 -3.75 0.09
C ARG A 117 -19.86 -4.52 1.32
N THR A 118 -19.25 -4.29 2.49
CA THR A 118 -19.72 -4.89 3.74
C THR A 118 -21.00 -4.17 4.19
N PRO A 119 -22.11 -4.89 4.41
CA PRO A 119 -23.36 -4.24 4.83
C PRO A 119 -23.17 -3.45 6.13
N ILE A 120 -23.71 -2.23 6.15
CA ILE A 120 -23.64 -1.33 7.33
C ILE A 120 -24.18 -2.01 8.59
N ASP A 121 -25.27 -2.77 8.46
CA ASP A 121 -25.89 -3.44 9.60
C ASP A 121 -24.97 -4.55 10.19
N VAL A 122 -24.19 -5.21 9.35
CA VAL A 122 -23.19 -6.20 9.80
C VAL A 122 -22.08 -5.52 10.60
N LEU A 123 -21.52 -4.42 10.06
CA LEU A 123 -20.47 -3.66 10.75
C LEU A 123 -21.01 -3.07 12.07
N ALA A 124 -22.18 -2.44 12.04
CA ALA A 124 -22.78 -1.81 13.22
C ALA A 124 -23.08 -2.84 14.32
N HIS A 125 -23.67 -3.99 13.95
CA HIS A 125 -23.98 -5.05 14.89
C HIS A 125 -22.70 -5.68 15.49
N THR A 126 -21.73 -6.03 14.64
CA THR A 126 -20.53 -6.75 15.07
C THR A 126 -19.66 -5.92 16.02
N TYR A 127 -19.54 -4.63 15.75
CA TYR A 127 -18.63 -3.74 16.47
C TYR A 127 -19.34 -2.73 17.41
N CYS A 128 -20.64 -2.88 17.62
CA CYS A 128 -21.47 -1.96 18.45
C CYS A 128 -21.37 -0.50 17.99
N LEU A 129 -21.36 -0.28 16.67
CA LEU A 129 -21.28 1.06 16.08
C LEU A 129 -22.69 1.63 15.82
N ASN A 130 -22.78 2.97 15.78
CA ASN A 130 -24.02 3.63 15.36
C ASN A 130 -24.17 3.51 13.83
N PRO A 131 -25.23 2.89 13.29
CA PRO A 131 -25.36 2.63 11.86
C PRO A 131 -25.52 3.92 11.02
N ASP A 132 -26.14 4.96 11.56
CA ASP A 132 -26.34 6.22 10.82
C ASP A 132 -25.04 7.03 10.71
N GLN A 133 -24.25 7.05 11.79
CA GLN A 133 -22.92 7.65 11.78
C GLN A 133 -21.99 6.89 10.83
N LEU A 134 -22.04 5.55 10.84
CA LEU A 134 -21.23 4.72 9.97
C LEU A 134 -21.62 4.94 8.48
N ARG A 135 -22.92 4.97 8.19
CA ARG A 135 -23.42 5.27 6.83
C ARG A 135 -22.94 6.63 6.35
N THR A 136 -23.02 7.65 7.21
CA THR A 136 -22.55 9.00 6.89
C THR A 136 -21.04 9.04 6.66
N ALA A 137 -20.26 8.37 7.51
CA ALA A 137 -18.79 8.34 7.42
C ALA A 137 -18.29 7.62 6.15
N LEU A 138 -18.98 6.55 5.72
CA LEU A 138 -18.60 5.78 4.53
C LEU A 138 -19.24 6.30 3.23
N ALA A 139 -20.20 7.22 3.29
CA ALA A 139 -20.86 7.77 2.11
C ALA A 139 -19.90 8.33 1.04
N PRO A 140 -18.75 8.98 1.39
CA PRO A 140 -17.80 9.48 0.40
C PRO A 140 -17.13 8.39 -0.45
N LEU A 141 -17.13 7.12 -0.02
CA LEU A 141 -16.59 6.01 -0.83
C LEU A 141 -17.45 5.76 -2.06
N ASN A 142 -18.79 5.98 -1.97
CA ASN A 142 -19.73 5.92 -3.08
C ASN A 142 -19.62 4.64 -3.95
N ASN A 143 -19.27 3.50 -3.34
CA ASN A 143 -18.95 2.23 -4.01
C ASN A 143 -17.84 2.32 -5.08
N GLU A 144 -16.98 3.32 -4.98
CA GLU A 144 -15.82 3.47 -5.86
C GLU A 144 -14.60 2.78 -5.27
N THR A 145 -13.85 2.13 -6.13
CA THR A 145 -12.50 1.62 -5.82
C THR A 145 -11.51 2.78 -5.89
N ILE A 146 -10.81 3.05 -4.79
CA ILE A 146 -9.93 4.22 -4.68
C ILE A 146 -8.56 3.99 -5.30
N VAL A 147 -7.89 2.90 -4.98
CA VAL A 147 -6.51 2.51 -5.31
C VAL A 147 -5.47 3.51 -4.80
N ILE A 148 -5.50 4.76 -5.28
CA ILE A 148 -4.62 5.84 -4.82
C ILE A 148 -5.49 6.93 -4.18
N GLY A 149 -5.31 7.14 -2.89
CA GLY A 149 -5.97 8.20 -2.11
C GLY A 149 -4.99 9.32 -1.71
N PRO A 150 -5.53 10.40 -1.15
CA PRO A 150 -6.95 10.73 -1.07
C PRO A 150 -7.55 11.08 -2.43
N LYS A 151 -8.88 11.11 -2.52
CA LYS A 151 -9.58 11.74 -3.67
C LYS A 151 -9.21 13.22 -3.73
N ASP A 152 -9.16 13.80 -4.94
CA ASP A 152 -8.69 15.19 -5.11
C ASP A 152 -9.58 16.21 -4.39
N GLU A 153 -10.86 15.93 -4.26
CA GLU A 153 -11.82 16.71 -3.48
C GLU A 153 -11.68 16.58 -1.96
N CYS A 154 -10.91 15.61 -1.46
CA CYS A 154 -10.68 15.33 -0.04
C CYS A 154 -9.44 16.04 0.53
N ALA A 155 -9.00 17.15 -0.06
CA ALA A 155 -7.77 17.88 0.33
C ALA A 155 -7.75 18.43 1.78
N VAL A 156 -8.76 18.12 2.60
CA VAL A 156 -9.00 18.77 3.90
C VAL A 156 -8.22 18.14 5.06
N HIS A 157 -7.65 16.96 4.89
CA HIS A 157 -6.90 16.28 5.95
C HIS A 157 -5.57 15.74 5.42
N PRO A 158 -4.52 16.59 5.37
CA PRO A 158 -3.20 16.09 5.01
C PRO A 158 -2.77 15.05 6.05
N TYR A 159 -2.75 13.79 5.64
CA TYR A 159 -2.07 12.75 6.40
C TYR A 159 -0.56 13.06 6.30
N LYS A 160 0.03 13.40 7.45
CA LYS A 160 1.49 13.43 7.54
C LYS A 160 1.91 12.05 7.99
N PRO A 161 2.73 11.34 7.20
CA PRO A 161 3.41 10.15 7.69
C PRO A 161 4.00 10.47 9.05
N LEU A 162 3.82 9.60 10.01
CA LEU A 162 4.44 9.79 11.32
C LEU A 162 5.94 9.82 11.10
N HIS A 163 6.54 11.01 11.15
CA HIS A 163 7.95 11.12 11.42
C HIS A 163 8.14 10.65 12.87
N THR A 164 8.05 9.36 13.10
CA THR A 164 8.72 8.79 14.24
C THR A 164 10.19 9.01 13.93
N GLU A 165 10.79 9.96 14.66
CA GLU A 165 12.22 9.88 14.90
C GLU A 165 12.50 8.40 15.10
N ALA A 166 13.29 7.85 14.20
CA ALA A 166 13.53 6.45 14.07
C ALA A 166 13.46 5.73 15.41
N ALA A 167 12.35 5.09 15.72
CA ALA A 167 12.51 3.81 16.33
C ALA A 167 13.30 3.05 15.27
N LEU A 168 14.60 3.02 15.46
CA LEU A 168 15.48 2.03 14.91
C LEU A 168 14.99 0.71 15.51
N VAL A 169 13.83 0.27 15.05
CA VAL A 169 13.53 -1.15 15.05
C VAL A 169 14.66 -1.66 14.18
N SER A 170 15.65 -2.22 14.83
CA SER A 170 16.72 -2.93 14.17
C SER A 170 16.04 -3.87 13.19
N ASN A 171 16.00 -3.42 11.92
CA ASN A 171 15.48 -4.24 10.85
C ASN A 171 16.31 -5.53 10.90
N PRO A 172 15.76 -6.69 11.28
CA PRO A 172 16.49 -7.94 11.25
C PRO A 172 16.97 -8.28 9.83
N TYR A 173 16.50 -7.55 8.83
CA TYR A 173 16.97 -7.53 7.45
C TYR A 173 17.84 -6.29 7.22
N LEU A 174 18.94 -6.17 7.97
CA LEU A 174 20.02 -5.22 7.67
C LEU A 174 20.46 -5.38 6.21
N PRO A 175 20.91 -4.26 5.58
CA PRO A 175 21.32 -4.28 4.19
C PRO A 175 22.33 -5.41 3.97
N TYR A 176 22.03 -6.27 3.03
CA TYR A 176 23.01 -7.22 2.51
C TYR A 176 24.17 -6.41 1.91
N SER A 177 25.16 -6.10 2.74
CA SER A 177 26.46 -5.65 2.28
C SER A 177 27.23 -6.87 1.80
N ASN A 178 26.70 -7.61 0.85
CA ASN A 178 27.48 -8.57 0.12
C ASN A 178 28.26 -7.81 -0.95
N ARG A 179 29.49 -7.45 -0.58
CA ARG A 179 30.53 -7.23 -1.57
C ARG A 179 30.78 -8.57 -2.26
N TYR A 180 30.16 -8.77 -3.41
CA TYR A 180 30.68 -9.75 -4.36
C TYR A 180 31.97 -9.16 -4.91
N SER A 181 33.12 -9.58 -4.37
CA SER A 181 34.40 -9.49 -5.06
C SER A 181 34.45 -10.66 -6.04
N TYR A 182 34.41 -10.35 -7.34
CA TYR A 182 34.80 -11.28 -8.40
C TYR A 182 36.32 -11.39 -8.44
#